data_bb52e6d2eaa172a2b8204970215492e9
#
_entry.id   bb52e6d2eaa172a2b8204970215492e9
#
_cell.length_a   1.000
_cell.length_b   1.000
_cell.length_c   1.000
_cell.angle_alpha   90.00
_cell.angle_beta   90.00
_cell.angle_gamma   90.00
#
_symmetry.space_group_name_H-M   'P 1'
#
loop_
_entity.id
_entity.type
_entity.pdbx_description
1 polymer ?
#
loop_
_entity_poly.entity_id
_entity_poly.type
_entity_poly.pdbx_seq_one_letter_code
_entity_poly.pdbx_strand_id
1 'polypeptide(L)'
;MREMFLGEFIKNRRMELGLTQEQLCEGICEPITISRLENGKQTPSRNRINALLQRLGLPGDRYYALLSKNEKEVAALRKEIRADEIRLRRALERDQTEIRERMMKNLEQLEAIAEADDQITQQGILRSRAFLDDQSPEEQLEMLLRAIKLTVPRFALETIDRGLYSLDETTLINGIASVYDQMGEVRVAAEIYRQLLKYVESHDRDLAELAGHFCLVAHNYAITLERGKRYEESVELAQRGWQVCVEYGHYQLLPGFLSIMAECYWILGEEARARDLYYQAYYVYKAVRDEKNAVRVQKELKDHLNLEIHV
;
A
#
# COMPACT_ATOMS: atom_id res chain seq x y z
N MET A 1 27.78 -5.95 -26.26
CA MET A 1 26.74 -5.20 -25.47
C MET A 1 27.49 -4.17 -24.65
N ARG A 2 27.19 -2.87 -24.78
CA ARG A 2 27.74 -1.84 -23.89
C ARG A 2 27.14 -2.07 -22.52
N GLU A 3 27.96 -2.25 -21.50
CA GLU A 3 27.47 -2.21 -20.11
C GLU A 3 26.89 -0.82 -19.85
N MET A 4 25.58 -0.75 -19.67
CA MET A 4 24.90 0.49 -19.36
C MET A 4 24.94 0.69 -17.83
N PHE A 5 25.57 1.75 -17.36
CA PHE A 5 25.65 2.06 -15.94
C PHE A 5 24.25 2.48 -15.43
N LEU A 6 23.95 2.16 -14.17
CA LEU A 6 22.68 2.49 -13.51
C LEU A 6 22.28 3.97 -13.69
N GLY A 7 23.22 4.89 -13.58
CA GLY A 7 22.96 6.32 -13.77
C GLY A 7 22.51 6.68 -15.19
N GLU A 8 23.10 6.05 -16.20
CA GLU A 8 22.70 6.23 -17.61
C GLU A 8 21.29 5.70 -17.87
N PHE A 9 20.96 4.56 -17.25
CA PHE A 9 19.64 3.97 -17.34
C PHE A 9 18.56 4.86 -16.71
N ILE A 10 18.80 5.38 -15.48
CA ILE A 10 17.93 6.32 -14.79
C ILE A 10 17.73 7.59 -15.62
N LYS A 11 18.82 8.13 -16.19
CA LYS A 11 18.79 9.31 -17.07
C LYS A 11 17.89 9.11 -18.28
N ASN A 12 18.08 8.01 -19.00
CA ASN A 12 17.33 7.71 -20.21
C ASN A 12 15.83 7.59 -19.89
N ARG A 13 15.46 6.85 -18.84
CA ARG A 13 14.07 6.68 -18.46
C ARG A 13 13.44 7.98 -17.96
N ARG A 14 14.17 8.80 -17.22
CA ARG A 14 13.72 10.15 -16.82
C ARG A 14 13.42 11.02 -18.03
N MET A 15 14.30 11.00 -19.03
CA MET A 15 14.12 11.77 -20.29
C MET A 15 12.94 11.26 -21.11
N GLU A 16 12.73 9.94 -21.19
CA GLU A 16 11.55 9.35 -21.84
C GLU A 16 10.24 9.84 -21.20
N LEU A 17 10.23 9.98 -19.86
CA LEU A 17 9.08 10.49 -19.11
C LEU A 17 8.97 12.03 -19.10
N GLY A 18 9.90 12.75 -19.78
CA GLY A 18 9.92 14.21 -19.83
C GLY A 18 10.21 14.90 -18.49
N LEU A 19 10.79 14.17 -17.52
CA LEU A 19 11.06 14.70 -16.18
C LEU A 19 12.38 15.48 -16.11
N THR A 20 12.40 16.57 -15.33
CA THR A 20 13.66 17.23 -14.92
C THR A 20 14.35 16.44 -13.80
N GLN A 21 15.63 16.71 -13.57
CA GLN A 21 16.35 16.12 -12.42
C GLN A 21 15.71 16.54 -11.09
N GLU A 22 15.26 17.78 -10.98
CA GLU A 22 14.58 18.33 -9.81
C GLU A 22 13.24 17.62 -9.54
N GLN A 23 12.43 17.41 -10.58
CA GLN A 23 11.17 16.67 -10.44
C GLN A 23 11.37 15.23 -9.98
N LEU A 24 12.39 14.53 -10.51
CA LEU A 24 12.66 13.16 -10.12
C LEU A 24 13.13 13.05 -8.67
N CYS A 25 13.99 13.97 -8.21
CA CYS A 25 14.62 13.90 -6.89
C CYS A 25 13.84 14.60 -5.77
N GLU A 26 12.75 15.31 -6.07
CA GLU A 26 11.99 16.08 -5.09
C GLU A 26 11.63 15.22 -3.85
N GLY A 27 12.05 15.63 -2.65
CA GLY A 27 11.80 14.91 -1.41
C GLY A 27 12.60 13.60 -1.22
N ILE A 28 13.45 13.20 -2.18
CA ILE A 28 14.30 12.00 -2.06
C ILE A 28 15.77 12.39 -1.84
N CYS A 29 16.27 13.34 -2.63
CA CYS A 29 17.66 13.81 -2.52
C CYS A 29 17.82 15.16 -3.25
N GLU A 30 18.99 15.76 -3.08
CA GLU A 30 19.32 17.00 -3.79
C GLU A 30 19.54 16.77 -5.29
N PRO A 31 19.20 17.75 -6.17
CA PRO A 31 19.39 17.64 -7.62
C PRO A 31 20.84 17.32 -8.03
N ILE A 32 21.82 17.81 -7.27
CA ILE A 32 23.24 17.51 -7.50
C ILE A 32 23.54 16.01 -7.35
N THR A 33 22.80 15.31 -6.48
CA THR A 33 22.94 13.86 -6.28
C THR A 33 22.49 13.09 -7.53
N ILE A 34 21.35 13.49 -8.13
CA ILE A 34 20.88 12.92 -9.42
C ILE A 34 21.88 13.21 -10.53
N SER A 35 22.34 14.44 -10.64
CA SER A 35 23.36 14.81 -11.64
C SER A 35 24.65 13.97 -11.52
N ARG A 36 25.11 13.73 -10.30
CA ARG A 36 26.30 12.88 -10.05
C ARG A 36 26.03 11.41 -10.34
N LEU A 37 24.85 10.90 -9.99
CA LEU A 37 24.41 9.54 -10.30
C LEU A 37 24.34 9.32 -11.82
N GLU A 38 23.66 10.19 -12.56
CA GLU A 38 23.49 10.12 -14.00
C GLU A 38 24.84 10.21 -14.77
N ASN A 39 25.84 10.84 -14.17
CA ASN A 39 27.21 10.95 -14.71
C ASN A 39 28.17 9.89 -14.15
N GLY A 40 27.69 8.91 -13.37
CA GLY A 40 28.49 7.83 -12.80
C GLY A 40 29.51 8.28 -11.73
N LYS A 41 29.35 9.48 -11.17
CA LYS A 41 30.29 10.07 -10.19
C LYS A 41 29.96 9.71 -8.75
N GLN A 42 28.74 9.28 -8.46
CA GLN A 42 28.28 8.92 -7.13
C GLN A 42 27.12 7.94 -7.21
N THR A 43 27.06 6.98 -6.30
CA THR A 43 25.91 6.09 -6.12
C THR A 43 25.26 6.45 -4.80
N PRO A 44 23.99 6.97 -4.80
CA PRO A 44 23.24 7.23 -3.58
C PRO A 44 22.97 5.96 -2.78
N SER A 45 22.44 6.11 -1.54
CA SER A 45 22.02 4.97 -0.73
C SER A 45 20.94 4.13 -1.45
N ARG A 46 20.86 2.85 -1.07
CA ARG A 46 19.89 1.90 -1.67
C ARG A 46 18.46 2.41 -1.61
N ASN A 47 18.05 2.97 -0.46
CA ASN A 47 16.70 3.48 -0.28
C ASN A 47 16.40 4.60 -1.29
N ARG A 48 17.32 5.53 -1.48
CA ARG A 48 17.20 6.61 -2.47
C ARG A 48 17.13 6.07 -3.90
N ILE A 49 18.00 5.12 -4.25
CA ILE A 49 17.98 4.49 -5.58
C ILE A 49 16.64 3.78 -5.82
N ASN A 50 16.17 2.97 -4.87
CA ASN A 50 14.90 2.26 -5.00
C ASN A 50 13.73 3.22 -5.17
N ALA A 51 13.67 4.32 -4.41
CA ALA A 51 12.62 5.31 -4.55
C ALA A 51 12.66 6.01 -5.92
N LEU A 52 13.85 6.36 -6.42
CA LEU A 52 14.03 6.93 -7.76
C LEU A 52 13.57 5.96 -8.84
N LEU A 53 13.97 4.68 -8.77
CA LEU A 53 13.57 3.64 -9.72
C LEU A 53 12.06 3.42 -9.69
N GLN A 54 11.44 3.37 -8.52
CA GLN A 54 9.99 3.24 -8.37
C GLN A 54 9.23 4.41 -8.99
N ARG A 55 9.68 5.64 -8.80
CA ARG A 55 9.10 6.82 -9.47
C ARG A 55 9.19 6.76 -11.00
N LEU A 56 10.25 6.16 -11.50
CA LEU A 56 10.45 5.94 -12.93
C LEU A 56 9.67 4.73 -13.48
N GLY A 57 8.94 3.99 -12.61
CA GLY A 57 8.26 2.76 -13.00
C GLY A 57 9.20 1.58 -13.27
N LEU A 58 10.37 1.56 -12.63
CA LEU A 58 11.41 0.55 -12.84
C LEU A 58 11.52 -0.40 -11.64
N PRO A 59 11.79 -1.71 -11.87
CA PRO A 59 11.98 -2.68 -10.79
C PRO A 59 13.22 -2.35 -9.96
N GLY A 60 13.03 -2.19 -8.63
CA GLY A 60 14.12 -1.85 -7.69
C GLY A 60 15.10 -3.00 -7.42
N ASP A 61 14.71 -4.25 -7.63
CA ASP A 61 15.44 -5.42 -7.13
C ASP A 61 16.69 -5.83 -7.92
N ARG A 62 16.87 -5.30 -9.11
CA ARG A 62 17.98 -5.71 -10.02
C ARG A 62 19.26 -4.91 -9.87
N TYR A 63 19.29 -3.85 -9.08
CA TYR A 63 20.42 -2.91 -9.04
C TYR A 63 21.02 -2.78 -7.64
N TYR A 64 21.56 -3.87 -7.09
CA TYR A 64 22.20 -3.86 -5.76
C TYR A 64 23.64 -3.34 -5.83
N ALA A 65 23.83 -2.10 -5.34
CA ALA A 65 25.14 -1.64 -4.90
C ALA A 65 25.53 -2.29 -3.55
N LEU A 66 26.80 -2.32 -3.23
CA LEU A 66 27.32 -2.78 -1.94
C LEU A 66 26.73 -1.92 -0.81
N LEU A 67 25.94 -2.55 0.06
CA LEU A 67 25.33 -1.89 1.21
C LEU A 67 26.34 -1.74 2.36
N SER A 68 26.34 -0.59 3.02
CA SER A 68 26.98 -0.42 4.33
C SER A 68 26.32 -1.31 5.40
N LYS A 69 26.96 -1.53 6.55
CA LYS A 69 26.38 -2.29 7.66
C LYS A 69 25.08 -1.66 8.13
N ASN A 70 25.07 -0.34 8.30
CA ASN A 70 23.89 0.43 8.73
C ASN A 70 22.72 0.29 7.75
N GLU A 71 22.95 0.43 6.43
CA GLU A 71 21.91 0.27 5.42
C GLU A 71 21.30 -1.14 5.41
N LYS A 72 22.11 -2.17 5.69
CA LYS A 72 21.61 -3.55 5.83
C LYS A 72 20.69 -3.69 7.03
N GLU A 73 21.04 -3.10 8.17
CA GLU A 73 20.24 -3.14 9.39
C GLU A 73 18.92 -2.37 9.23
N VAL A 74 18.97 -1.15 8.67
CA VAL A 74 17.76 -0.38 8.30
C VAL A 74 16.85 -1.17 7.38
N ALA A 75 17.39 -1.80 6.33
CA ALA A 75 16.60 -2.60 5.39
C ALA A 75 15.96 -3.83 6.06
N ALA A 76 16.69 -4.50 6.97
CA ALA A 76 16.18 -5.66 7.72
C ALA A 76 15.04 -5.26 8.66
N LEU A 77 15.22 -4.19 9.45
CA LEU A 77 14.18 -3.70 10.36
C LEU A 77 12.91 -3.25 9.61
N ARG A 78 13.06 -2.50 8.51
CA ARG A 78 11.91 -2.12 7.65
C ARG A 78 11.16 -3.33 7.11
N LYS A 79 11.89 -4.38 6.70
CA LYS A 79 11.27 -5.63 6.21
C LYS A 79 10.50 -6.36 7.31
N GLU A 80 11.05 -6.43 8.52
CA GLU A 80 10.39 -7.07 9.67
C GLU A 80 9.15 -6.30 10.09
N ILE A 81 9.22 -4.97 10.21
CA ILE A 81 8.08 -4.10 10.53
C ILE A 81 6.95 -4.32 9.51
N ARG A 82 7.25 -4.33 8.21
CA ARG A 82 6.23 -4.61 7.18
C ARG A 82 5.61 -6.01 7.31
N ALA A 83 6.43 -7.01 7.61
CA ALA A 83 5.92 -8.37 7.82
C ALA A 83 4.98 -8.43 9.04
N ASP A 84 5.30 -7.72 10.10
CA ASP A 84 4.48 -7.63 11.30
C ASP A 84 3.21 -6.80 11.09
N GLU A 85 3.23 -5.74 10.29
CA GLU A 85 2.01 -5.03 9.86
C GLU A 85 1.02 -5.97 9.16
N ILE A 86 1.51 -6.85 8.29
CA ILE A 86 0.68 -7.85 7.60
C ILE A 86 0.13 -8.89 8.59
N ARG A 87 0.96 -9.37 9.53
CA ARG A 87 0.55 -10.33 10.56
C ARG A 87 -0.50 -9.72 11.48
N LEU A 88 -0.31 -8.47 11.92
CA LEU A 88 -1.22 -7.76 12.82
C LEU A 88 -2.64 -7.64 12.25
N ARG A 89 -2.76 -7.38 10.95
CA ARG A 89 -4.06 -7.28 10.27
C ARG A 89 -4.86 -8.58 10.29
N ARG A 90 -4.18 -9.74 10.35
CA ARG A 90 -4.77 -11.09 10.29
C ARG A 90 -4.87 -11.76 11.65
N ALA A 91 -4.13 -11.27 12.62
CA ALA A 91 -4.09 -11.84 13.96
C ALA A 91 -5.41 -11.63 14.71
N LEU A 92 -5.86 -12.66 15.43
CA LEU A 92 -6.91 -12.52 16.42
C LEU A 92 -6.45 -11.56 17.53
N GLU A 93 -7.39 -10.92 18.22
CA GLU A 93 -7.08 -9.92 19.27
C GLU A 93 -6.08 -10.44 20.31
N ARG A 94 -6.23 -11.70 20.75
CA ARG A 94 -5.34 -12.35 21.72
C ARG A 94 -3.88 -12.42 21.28
N ASP A 95 -3.64 -12.45 19.96
CA ASP A 95 -2.31 -12.66 19.38
C ASP A 95 -1.68 -11.31 18.92
N GLN A 96 -2.41 -10.20 19.03
CA GLN A 96 -1.96 -8.89 18.55
C GLN A 96 -0.92 -8.25 19.45
N THR A 97 -0.99 -8.48 20.77
CA THR A 97 -0.12 -7.82 21.76
C THR A 97 1.36 -8.12 21.48
N GLU A 98 1.71 -9.38 21.30
CA GLU A 98 3.09 -9.80 21.03
C GLU A 98 3.62 -9.19 19.72
N ILE A 99 2.77 -9.12 18.68
CA ILE A 99 3.15 -8.53 17.39
C ILE A 99 3.38 -7.02 17.55
N ARG A 100 2.51 -6.32 18.28
CA ARG A 100 2.65 -4.88 18.57
C ARG A 100 3.94 -4.58 19.34
N GLU A 101 4.23 -5.32 20.40
CA GLU A 101 5.45 -5.16 21.19
C GLU A 101 6.71 -5.35 20.34
N ARG A 102 6.72 -6.37 19.47
CA ARG A 102 7.84 -6.60 18.55
C ARG A 102 7.98 -5.46 17.53
N MET A 103 6.88 -4.98 16.97
CA MET A 103 6.90 -3.84 16.06
C MET A 103 7.41 -2.57 16.74
N MET A 104 6.95 -2.28 17.97
CA MET A 104 7.43 -1.12 18.75
C MET A 104 8.93 -1.19 18.94
N LYS A 105 9.44 -2.34 19.39
CA LYS A 105 10.89 -2.54 19.58
C LYS A 105 11.67 -2.33 18.29
N ASN A 106 11.18 -2.88 17.17
CA ASN A 106 11.85 -2.72 15.87
C ASN A 106 11.79 -1.26 15.38
N LEU A 107 10.70 -0.54 15.66
CA LEU A 107 10.58 0.89 15.34
C LEU A 107 11.56 1.74 16.16
N GLU A 108 11.68 1.50 17.48
CA GLU A 108 12.64 2.18 18.34
C GLU A 108 14.08 1.96 17.88
N GLN A 109 14.42 0.73 17.51
CA GLN A 109 15.74 0.41 16.94
C GLN A 109 15.97 1.13 15.60
N LEU A 110 14.95 1.15 14.73
CA LEU A 110 15.04 1.83 13.43
C LEU A 110 15.22 3.34 13.62
N GLU A 111 14.49 3.96 14.55
CA GLU A 111 14.64 5.38 14.91
C GLU A 111 16.04 5.72 15.41
N ALA A 112 16.64 4.83 16.23
CA ALA A 112 17.98 5.04 16.79
C ALA A 112 19.10 5.00 15.74
N ILE A 113 18.92 4.27 14.62
CA ILE A 113 19.96 4.11 13.59
C ILE A 113 19.65 4.87 12.30
N ALA A 114 18.39 5.37 12.13
CA ALA A 114 18.00 6.12 10.95
C ALA A 114 18.70 7.48 10.90
N GLU A 115 19.31 7.79 9.77
CA GLU A 115 19.91 9.11 9.55
C GLU A 115 18.81 10.19 9.47
N ALA A 116 19.08 11.36 10.05
CA ALA A 116 18.10 12.45 10.10
C ALA A 116 17.70 12.98 8.72
N ASP A 117 18.56 12.84 7.72
CA ASP A 117 18.33 13.23 6.33
C ASP A 117 17.79 12.08 5.46
N ASP A 118 17.61 10.85 5.99
CA ASP A 118 16.93 9.75 5.29
C ASP A 118 15.41 9.90 5.40
N GLN A 119 14.86 10.83 4.61
CA GLN A 119 13.43 11.13 4.58
C GLN A 119 12.55 9.91 4.27
N ILE A 120 13.06 8.94 3.50
CA ILE A 120 12.33 7.73 3.15
C ILE A 120 12.16 6.82 4.38
N THR A 121 13.20 6.65 5.17
CA THR A 121 13.12 5.88 6.42
C THR A 121 12.26 6.61 7.45
N GLN A 122 12.43 7.94 7.60
CA GLN A 122 11.59 8.76 8.48
C GLN A 122 10.10 8.71 8.09
N GLN A 123 9.78 8.75 6.80
CA GLN A 123 8.42 8.56 6.30
C GLN A 123 7.84 7.21 6.71
N GLY A 124 8.62 6.12 6.54
CA GLY A 124 8.20 4.77 6.93
C GLY A 124 7.93 4.64 8.42
N ILE A 125 8.77 5.25 9.26
CA ILE A 125 8.61 5.29 10.72
C ILE A 125 7.28 5.99 11.08
N LEU A 126 7.06 7.21 10.59
CA LEU A 126 5.83 7.97 10.86
C LEU A 126 4.58 7.20 10.42
N ARG A 127 4.62 6.56 9.27
CA ARG A 127 3.51 5.74 8.77
C ARG A 127 3.21 4.57 9.73
N SER A 128 4.24 3.84 10.16
CA SER A 128 4.04 2.69 11.04
C SER A 128 3.57 3.12 12.44
N ARG A 129 4.07 4.24 12.96
CA ARG A 129 3.60 4.84 14.21
C ARG A 129 2.11 5.22 14.14
N ALA A 130 1.67 5.84 13.04
CA ALA A 130 0.29 6.26 12.87
C ALA A 130 -0.73 5.11 13.01
N PHE A 131 -0.34 3.87 12.71
CA PHE A 131 -1.21 2.70 12.82
C PHE A 131 -0.93 1.79 14.02
N LEU A 132 0.16 2.03 14.73
CA LEU A 132 0.54 1.19 15.87
C LEU A 132 0.12 1.78 17.20
N ASP A 133 0.25 3.10 17.36
CA ASP A 133 -0.07 3.81 18.57
C ASP A 133 -1.61 3.99 18.69
N ASP A 134 -2.14 4.00 19.93
CA ASP A 134 -3.55 4.24 20.19
C ASP A 134 -3.89 5.75 20.05
N GLN A 135 -3.91 6.20 18.81
CA GLN A 135 -4.17 7.59 18.44
C GLN A 135 -5.59 7.77 17.89
N SER A 136 -6.11 8.98 18.03
CA SER A 136 -7.36 9.35 17.35
C SER A 136 -7.17 9.33 15.81
N PRO A 137 -8.23 9.13 15.02
CA PRO A 137 -8.15 9.22 13.57
C PRO A 137 -7.57 10.55 13.08
N GLU A 138 -7.83 11.65 13.79
CA GLU A 138 -7.31 12.98 13.48
C GLU A 138 -5.78 13.04 13.63
N GLU A 139 -5.25 12.49 14.72
CA GLU A 139 -3.81 12.39 14.98
C GLU A 139 -3.13 11.48 13.96
N GLN A 140 -3.77 10.35 13.63
CA GLN A 140 -3.29 9.45 12.57
C GLN A 140 -3.20 10.18 11.23
N LEU A 141 -4.24 10.94 10.86
CA LEU A 141 -4.26 11.72 9.63
C LEU A 141 -3.15 12.75 9.59
N GLU A 142 -2.94 13.51 10.68
CA GLU A 142 -1.86 14.49 10.77
C GLU A 142 -0.49 13.85 10.56
N MET A 143 -0.24 12.71 11.23
CA MET A 143 1.02 11.98 11.06
C MET A 143 1.22 11.48 9.63
N LEU A 144 0.20 10.95 8.99
CA LEU A 144 0.27 10.46 7.61
C LEU A 144 0.48 11.60 6.61
N LEU A 145 -0.20 12.74 6.80
CA LEU A 145 0.00 13.95 5.99
C LEU A 145 1.41 14.55 6.18
N ARG A 146 1.94 14.49 7.40
CA ARG A 146 3.33 14.87 7.66
C ARG A 146 4.29 13.89 6.98
N ALA A 147 4.02 12.59 7.06
CA ALA A 147 4.85 11.56 6.46
C ALA A 147 4.94 11.71 4.93
N ILE A 148 3.81 11.93 4.23
CA ILE A 148 3.83 12.06 2.78
C ILE A 148 4.61 13.31 2.34
N LYS A 149 4.52 14.41 3.09
CA LYS A 149 5.22 15.66 2.77
C LYS A 149 6.74 15.61 2.96
N LEU A 150 7.27 14.60 3.66
CA LEU A 150 8.73 14.40 3.74
C LEU A 150 9.35 14.10 2.37
N THR A 151 8.68 13.29 1.56
CA THR A 151 9.19 12.87 0.25
C THR A 151 8.41 13.49 -0.92
N VAL A 152 7.20 14.00 -0.67
CA VAL A 152 6.38 14.74 -1.64
C VAL A 152 5.98 16.09 -1.04
N PRO A 153 6.88 17.09 -1.01
CA PRO A 153 6.64 18.39 -0.32
C PRO A 153 5.41 19.15 -0.82
N ARG A 154 5.05 18.96 -2.11
CA ARG A 154 3.90 19.61 -2.75
C ARG A 154 2.65 18.71 -2.81
N PHE A 155 2.58 17.69 -1.96
CA PHE A 155 1.43 16.81 -1.92
C PHE A 155 0.14 17.57 -1.67
N ALA A 156 -0.87 17.33 -2.53
CA ALA A 156 -2.21 17.90 -2.43
C ALA A 156 -3.25 16.82 -2.79
N LEU A 157 -4.33 16.74 -2.02
CA LEU A 157 -5.38 15.72 -2.19
C LEU A 157 -6.15 15.89 -3.52
N GLU A 158 -6.15 17.08 -4.08
CA GLU A 158 -6.88 17.43 -5.32
C GLU A 158 -6.16 16.97 -6.59
N THR A 159 -4.89 16.59 -6.49
CA THR A 159 -4.02 16.34 -7.66
C THR A 159 -3.24 15.03 -7.56
N ILE A 160 -3.75 14.05 -6.83
CA ILE A 160 -3.08 12.75 -6.64
C ILE A 160 -2.83 12.05 -7.98
N ASP A 161 -3.78 12.08 -8.90
CA ASP A 161 -3.66 11.43 -10.21
C ASP A 161 -2.61 12.05 -11.13
N ARG A 162 -2.05 13.21 -10.77
CA ARG A 162 -1.02 13.95 -11.53
C ARG A 162 0.35 13.92 -10.88
N GLY A 163 0.46 13.29 -9.71
CA GLY A 163 1.71 13.20 -8.95
C GLY A 163 2.68 12.16 -9.51
N LEU A 164 3.83 12.10 -8.89
CA LEU A 164 4.84 11.07 -9.14
C LEU A 164 5.18 10.41 -7.80
N TYR A 165 4.79 9.15 -7.63
CA TYR A 165 4.88 8.44 -6.36
C TYR A 165 5.67 7.15 -6.45
N SER A 166 6.42 6.82 -5.40
CA SER A 166 6.94 5.48 -5.14
C SER A 166 5.82 4.57 -4.61
N LEU A 167 6.09 3.26 -4.53
CA LEU A 167 5.13 2.30 -3.97
C LEU A 167 4.84 2.55 -2.48
N ASP A 168 5.82 3.04 -1.72
CA ASP A 168 5.63 3.42 -0.32
C ASP A 168 4.71 4.63 -0.19
N GLU A 169 4.86 5.62 -1.07
CA GLU A 169 4.01 6.81 -1.11
C GLU A 169 2.57 6.47 -1.55
N THR A 170 2.37 5.58 -2.54
CA THR A 170 1.03 5.10 -2.90
C THR A 170 0.35 4.36 -1.74
N THR A 171 1.11 3.55 -0.98
CA THR A 171 0.60 2.89 0.22
C THR A 171 0.23 3.90 1.31
N LEU A 172 1.02 4.96 1.45
CA LEU A 172 0.74 6.04 2.42
C LEU A 172 -0.52 6.82 2.04
N ILE A 173 -0.69 7.18 0.76
CA ILE A 173 -1.90 7.83 0.26
C ILE A 173 -3.14 6.94 0.46
N ASN A 174 -3.01 5.63 0.21
CA ASN A 174 -4.06 4.66 0.53
C ASN A 174 -4.40 4.66 2.04
N GLY A 175 -3.41 4.80 2.91
CA GLY A 175 -3.61 4.96 4.36
C GLY A 175 -4.35 6.24 4.73
N ILE A 176 -4.00 7.38 4.12
CA ILE A 176 -4.69 8.66 4.30
C ILE A 176 -6.18 8.52 3.93
N ALA A 177 -6.49 7.92 2.78
CA ALA A 177 -7.86 7.67 2.38
C ALA A 177 -8.62 6.78 3.38
N SER A 178 -7.95 5.73 3.91
CA SER A 178 -8.54 4.83 4.92
C SER A 178 -8.87 5.57 6.22
N VAL A 179 -8.05 6.52 6.65
CA VAL A 179 -8.34 7.32 7.87
C VAL A 179 -9.52 8.27 7.62
N TYR A 180 -9.61 8.92 6.46
CA TYR A 180 -10.79 9.71 6.11
C TYR A 180 -12.08 8.86 6.14
N ASP A 181 -12.01 7.62 5.63
CA ASP A 181 -13.15 6.70 5.66
C ASP A 181 -13.54 6.31 7.11
N GLN A 182 -12.57 6.10 8.00
CA GLN A 182 -12.81 5.85 9.44
C GLN A 182 -13.42 7.05 10.15
N MET A 183 -13.07 8.28 9.78
CA MET A 183 -13.68 9.51 10.29
C MET A 183 -15.11 9.74 9.77
N GLY A 184 -15.61 8.89 8.86
CA GLY A 184 -16.92 9.05 8.23
C GLY A 184 -16.94 10.02 7.04
N GLU A 185 -15.77 10.54 6.64
CA GLU A 185 -15.59 11.41 5.47
C GLU A 185 -15.54 10.60 4.17
N VAL A 186 -16.57 9.76 3.96
CA VAL A 186 -16.67 8.76 2.87
C VAL A 186 -16.47 9.40 1.49
N ARG A 187 -16.96 10.64 1.28
CA ARG A 187 -16.82 11.34 -0.01
C ARG A 187 -15.37 11.72 -0.29
N VAL A 188 -14.67 12.21 0.72
CA VAL A 188 -13.24 12.57 0.62
C VAL A 188 -12.41 11.32 0.37
N ALA A 189 -12.64 10.26 1.15
CA ALA A 189 -11.97 8.98 0.98
C ALA A 189 -12.17 8.40 -0.42
N ALA A 190 -13.41 8.38 -0.92
CA ALA A 190 -13.73 7.89 -2.26
C ALA A 190 -13.03 8.68 -3.36
N GLU A 191 -12.92 10.01 -3.23
CA GLU A 191 -12.22 10.84 -4.21
C GLU A 191 -10.71 10.59 -4.21
N ILE A 192 -10.10 10.43 -3.02
CA ILE A 192 -8.68 10.07 -2.89
C ILE A 192 -8.42 8.71 -3.54
N TYR A 193 -9.23 7.69 -3.23
CA TYR A 193 -9.10 6.35 -3.83
C TYR A 193 -9.30 6.38 -5.35
N ARG A 194 -10.28 7.13 -5.86
CA ARG A 194 -10.52 7.26 -7.28
C ARG A 194 -9.30 7.82 -8.02
N GLN A 195 -8.70 8.89 -7.49
CA GLN A 195 -7.50 9.49 -8.06
C GLN A 195 -6.30 8.54 -7.96
N LEU A 196 -6.13 7.86 -6.81
CA LEU A 196 -5.02 6.93 -6.60
C LEU A 196 -5.15 5.70 -7.52
N LEU A 197 -6.36 5.16 -7.70
CA LEU A 197 -6.61 4.06 -8.62
C LEU A 197 -6.28 4.48 -10.06
N LYS A 198 -6.76 5.65 -10.50
CA LYS A 198 -6.42 6.22 -11.81
C LYS A 198 -4.89 6.39 -11.98
N TYR A 199 -4.19 6.84 -10.92
CA TYR A 199 -2.73 6.96 -10.93
C TYR A 199 -2.06 5.59 -11.14
N VAL A 200 -2.49 4.56 -10.42
CA VAL A 200 -1.93 3.20 -10.54
C VAL A 200 -2.20 2.61 -11.92
N GLU A 201 -3.34 2.89 -12.52
CA GLU A 201 -3.72 2.40 -13.87
C GLU A 201 -3.04 3.17 -15.02
N SER A 202 -2.79 4.47 -14.86
CA SER A 202 -2.33 5.35 -15.94
C SER A 202 -0.82 5.34 -16.17
N HIS A 203 -0.04 4.84 -15.17
CA HIS A 203 1.39 4.78 -15.32
C HIS A 203 1.77 3.55 -16.14
N ASP A 204 2.64 3.75 -17.12
CA ASP A 204 3.19 2.76 -18.05
C ASP A 204 4.11 1.76 -17.30
N ARG A 205 3.56 1.13 -16.27
CA ARG A 205 4.18 0.14 -15.41
C ARG A 205 3.63 -1.22 -15.77
N ASP A 206 4.47 -2.23 -15.69
CA ASP A 206 4.02 -3.61 -15.82
C ASP A 206 2.97 -3.89 -14.74
N LEU A 207 1.73 -4.18 -15.16
CA LEU A 207 0.62 -4.53 -14.27
C LEU A 207 1.00 -5.68 -13.33
N ALA A 208 1.88 -6.58 -13.74
CA ALA A 208 2.39 -7.66 -12.88
C ALA A 208 3.12 -7.12 -11.64
N GLU A 209 3.87 -6.02 -11.77
CA GLU A 209 4.57 -5.40 -10.63
C GLU A 209 3.62 -4.59 -9.73
N LEU A 210 2.55 -4.04 -10.31
CA LEU A 210 1.61 -3.17 -9.60
C LEU A 210 0.34 -3.88 -9.14
N ALA A 211 0.10 -5.12 -9.57
CA ALA A 211 -1.14 -5.83 -9.28
C ALA A 211 -1.47 -5.86 -7.78
N GLY A 212 -0.46 -6.04 -6.91
CA GLY A 212 -0.64 -6.00 -5.47
C GLY A 212 -1.11 -4.62 -4.96
N HIS A 213 -0.58 -3.53 -5.52
CA HIS A 213 -0.99 -2.16 -5.16
C HIS A 213 -2.37 -1.83 -5.72
N PHE A 214 -2.64 -2.21 -6.96
CA PHE A 214 -3.97 -2.11 -7.55
C PHE A 214 -5.00 -2.82 -6.66
N CYS A 215 -4.76 -4.09 -6.31
CA CYS A 215 -5.67 -4.87 -5.47
C CYS A 215 -5.88 -4.22 -4.09
N LEU A 216 -4.82 -3.68 -3.47
CA LEU A 216 -4.95 -3.00 -2.17
C LEU A 216 -5.83 -1.75 -2.26
N VAL A 217 -5.60 -0.89 -3.25
CA VAL A 217 -6.37 0.35 -3.46
C VAL A 217 -7.81 0.00 -3.85
N ALA A 218 -8.02 -0.92 -4.80
CA ALA A 218 -9.34 -1.33 -5.26
C ALA A 218 -10.17 -1.95 -4.13
N HIS A 219 -9.55 -2.76 -3.26
CA HIS A 219 -10.22 -3.37 -2.11
C HIS A 219 -10.73 -2.30 -1.13
N ASN A 220 -9.88 -1.37 -0.72
CA ASN A 220 -10.28 -0.32 0.21
C ASN A 220 -11.29 0.65 -0.42
N TYR A 221 -11.13 0.96 -1.71
CA TYR A 221 -12.09 1.79 -2.42
C TYR A 221 -13.47 1.13 -2.53
N ALA A 222 -13.51 -0.18 -2.81
CA ALA A 222 -14.77 -0.92 -2.86
C ALA A 222 -15.51 -0.90 -1.51
N ILE A 223 -14.79 -1.04 -0.38
CA ILE A 223 -15.36 -0.88 0.97
C ILE A 223 -15.92 0.54 1.16
N THR A 224 -15.17 1.57 0.75
CA THR A 224 -15.62 2.97 0.87
C THR A 224 -16.86 3.24 0.01
N LEU A 225 -16.95 2.64 -1.19
CA LEU A 225 -18.14 2.71 -2.04
C LEU A 225 -19.35 2.03 -1.39
N GLU A 226 -19.17 0.85 -0.79
CA GLU A 226 -20.20 0.14 -0.04
C GLU A 226 -20.73 1.00 1.12
N ARG A 227 -19.85 1.57 1.95
CA ARG A 227 -20.22 2.49 3.03
C ARG A 227 -20.95 3.75 2.52
N GLY A 228 -20.57 4.20 1.34
CA GLY A 228 -21.23 5.29 0.61
C GLY A 228 -22.56 4.89 -0.04
N LYS A 229 -23.01 3.64 0.15
CA LYS A 229 -24.24 3.05 -0.46
C LYS A 229 -24.20 3.01 -1.99
N ARG A 230 -23.01 2.96 -2.59
CA ARG A 230 -22.76 2.82 -4.03
C ARG A 230 -22.49 1.35 -4.34
N TYR A 231 -23.48 0.49 -4.07
CA TYR A 231 -23.30 -0.97 -4.03
C TYR A 231 -22.93 -1.56 -5.39
N GLU A 232 -23.57 -1.12 -6.48
CA GLU A 232 -23.28 -1.60 -7.82
C GLU A 232 -21.84 -1.27 -8.25
N GLU A 233 -21.38 -0.05 -7.98
CA GLU A 233 -20.00 0.37 -8.27
C GLU A 233 -18.99 -0.38 -7.40
N SER A 234 -19.34 -0.65 -6.14
CA SER A 234 -18.54 -1.47 -5.25
C SER A 234 -18.37 -2.90 -5.80
N VAL A 235 -19.47 -3.52 -6.25
CA VAL A 235 -19.45 -4.86 -6.88
C VAL A 235 -18.58 -4.86 -8.15
N GLU A 236 -18.75 -3.88 -9.04
CA GLU A 236 -17.96 -3.79 -10.27
C GLU A 236 -16.46 -3.68 -9.99
N LEU A 237 -16.09 -2.80 -9.06
CA LEU A 237 -14.69 -2.62 -8.66
C LEU A 237 -14.12 -3.86 -7.96
N ALA A 238 -14.91 -4.48 -7.06
CA ALA A 238 -14.52 -5.69 -6.36
C ALA A 238 -14.33 -6.86 -7.34
N GLN A 239 -15.17 -6.98 -8.36
CA GLN A 239 -15.05 -8.00 -9.41
C GLN A 239 -13.76 -7.82 -10.23
N ARG A 240 -13.41 -6.58 -10.59
CA ARG A 240 -12.11 -6.28 -11.25
C ARG A 240 -10.93 -6.64 -10.34
N GLY A 241 -10.98 -6.25 -9.07
CA GLY A 241 -9.95 -6.59 -8.10
C GLY A 241 -9.78 -8.09 -7.92
N TRP A 242 -10.89 -8.84 -7.85
CA TRP A 242 -10.90 -10.30 -7.82
C TRP A 242 -10.21 -10.91 -9.06
N GLN A 243 -10.54 -10.42 -10.25
CA GLN A 243 -9.91 -10.88 -11.51
C GLN A 243 -8.39 -10.68 -11.50
N VAL A 244 -7.93 -9.49 -11.11
CA VAL A 244 -6.49 -9.18 -10.99
C VAL A 244 -5.82 -10.07 -9.95
N CYS A 245 -6.47 -10.33 -8.80
CA CYS A 245 -5.95 -11.26 -7.80
C CYS A 245 -5.74 -12.68 -8.37
N VAL A 246 -6.66 -13.17 -9.18
CA VAL A 246 -6.57 -14.50 -9.81
C VAL A 246 -5.47 -14.51 -10.87
N GLU A 247 -5.44 -13.51 -11.73
CA GLU A 247 -4.49 -13.42 -12.86
C GLU A 247 -3.04 -13.31 -12.39
N TYR A 248 -2.78 -12.52 -11.36
CA TYR A 248 -1.42 -12.24 -10.87
C TYR A 248 -1.06 -12.96 -9.56
N GLY A 249 -1.91 -13.86 -9.07
CA GLY A 249 -1.60 -14.70 -7.91
C GLY A 249 -1.66 -14.00 -6.54
N HIS A 250 -2.41 -12.90 -6.40
CA HIS A 250 -2.58 -12.18 -5.14
C HIS A 250 -3.69 -12.76 -4.25
N TYR A 251 -3.66 -14.08 -4.02
CA TYR A 251 -4.71 -14.82 -3.31
C TYR A 251 -5.01 -14.36 -1.88
N GLN A 252 -4.12 -13.59 -1.27
CA GLN A 252 -4.31 -13.07 0.08
C GLN A 252 -5.37 -11.96 0.15
N LEU A 253 -5.57 -11.19 -0.93
CA LEU A 253 -6.59 -10.13 -1.04
C LEU A 253 -7.89 -10.64 -1.67
N LEU A 254 -7.83 -11.76 -2.37
CA LEU A 254 -8.95 -12.35 -3.10
C LEU A 254 -10.21 -12.54 -2.24
N PRO A 255 -10.13 -13.15 -1.03
CA PRO A 255 -11.34 -13.39 -0.24
C PRO A 255 -11.97 -12.09 0.28
N GLY A 256 -11.21 -11.01 0.38
CA GLY A 256 -11.75 -9.69 0.72
C GLY A 256 -12.71 -9.18 -0.35
N PHE A 257 -12.36 -9.32 -1.62
CA PHE A 257 -13.25 -8.96 -2.72
C PHE A 257 -14.52 -9.82 -2.76
N LEU A 258 -14.39 -11.13 -2.52
CA LEU A 258 -15.55 -12.02 -2.41
C LEU A 258 -16.49 -11.59 -1.29
N SER A 259 -15.96 -11.20 -0.12
CA SER A 259 -16.77 -10.71 1.00
C SER A 259 -17.49 -9.40 0.67
N ILE A 260 -16.81 -8.45 0.03
CA ILE A 260 -17.42 -7.17 -0.38
C ILE A 260 -18.57 -7.43 -1.36
N MET A 261 -18.36 -8.26 -2.37
CA MET A 261 -19.42 -8.62 -3.32
C MET A 261 -20.59 -9.32 -2.62
N ALA A 262 -20.31 -10.23 -1.67
CA ALA A 262 -21.34 -10.93 -0.92
C ALA A 262 -22.21 -9.94 -0.12
N GLU A 263 -21.60 -9.01 0.61
CA GLU A 263 -22.28 -7.97 1.39
C GLU A 263 -23.16 -7.10 0.50
N CYS A 264 -22.60 -6.59 -0.61
CA CYS A 264 -23.35 -5.77 -1.54
C CYS A 264 -24.54 -6.52 -2.16
N TYR A 265 -24.37 -7.79 -2.58
CA TYR A 265 -25.47 -8.59 -3.13
C TYR A 265 -26.54 -8.92 -2.09
N TRP A 266 -26.15 -9.14 -0.83
CA TRP A 266 -27.12 -9.30 0.24
C TRP A 266 -27.99 -8.03 0.42
N ILE A 267 -27.37 -6.85 0.47
CA ILE A 267 -28.07 -5.57 0.59
C ILE A 267 -28.99 -5.32 -0.62
N LEU A 268 -28.58 -5.73 -1.83
CA LEU A 268 -29.36 -5.63 -3.05
C LEU A 268 -30.47 -6.69 -3.17
N GLY A 269 -30.61 -7.59 -2.19
CA GLY A 269 -31.64 -8.66 -2.15
C GLY A 269 -31.29 -9.90 -2.98
N GLU A 270 -30.06 -10.03 -3.47
CA GLU A 270 -29.60 -11.17 -4.26
C GLU A 270 -29.01 -12.28 -3.36
N GLU A 271 -29.81 -12.80 -2.41
CA GLU A 271 -29.39 -13.72 -1.35
C GLU A 271 -28.63 -14.96 -1.86
N ALA A 272 -29.04 -15.53 -2.97
CA ALA A 272 -28.39 -16.73 -3.53
C ALA A 272 -26.93 -16.45 -3.92
N ARG A 273 -26.68 -15.30 -4.56
CA ARG A 273 -25.32 -14.86 -4.92
C ARG A 273 -24.50 -14.51 -3.69
N ALA A 274 -25.09 -13.79 -2.75
CA ALA A 274 -24.46 -13.42 -1.49
C ALA A 274 -23.97 -14.66 -0.74
N ARG A 275 -24.85 -15.67 -0.58
CA ARG A 275 -24.53 -16.93 0.08
C ARG A 275 -23.33 -17.63 -0.58
N ASP A 276 -23.36 -17.81 -1.87
CA ASP A 276 -22.30 -18.52 -2.59
C ASP A 276 -20.94 -17.81 -2.47
N LEU A 277 -20.94 -16.49 -2.51
CA LEU A 277 -19.71 -15.68 -2.33
C LEU A 277 -19.19 -15.68 -0.89
N TYR A 278 -20.09 -15.67 0.12
CA TYR A 278 -19.68 -15.81 1.52
C TYR A 278 -19.00 -17.17 1.78
N TYR A 279 -19.55 -18.27 1.25
CA TYR A 279 -18.91 -19.58 1.38
C TYR A 279 -17.54 -19.60 0.71
N GLN A 280 -17.41 -19.07 -0.50
CA GLN A 280 -16.13 -18.96 -1.19
C GLN A 280 -15.12 -18.12 -0.36
N ALA A 281 -15.53 -16.93 0.11
CA ALA A 281 -14.69 -16.07 0.95
C ALA A 281 -14.20 -16.81 2.20
N TYR A 282 -15.08 -17.50 2.92
CA TYR A 282 -14.75 -18.26 4.12
C TYR A 282 -13.67 -19.30 3.85
N TYR A 283 -13.86 -20.16 2.87
CA TYR A 283 -12.90 -21.22 2.58
C TYR A 283 -11.57 -20.70 2.08
N VAL A 284 -11.56 -19.61 1.30
CA VAL A 284 -10.30 -19.00 0.88
C VAL A 284 -9.60 -18.33 2.07
N TYR A 285 -10.30 -17.64 2.98
CA TYR A 285 -9.71 -17.12 4.22
C TYR A 285 -9.07 -18.22 5.05
N LYS A 286 -9.74 -19.37 5.21
CA LYS A 286 -9.17 -20.55 5.89
C LYS A 286 -7.91 -21.05 5.17
N ALA A 287 -7.93 -21.16 3.85
CA ALA A 287 -6.80 -21.62 3.05
C ALA A 287 -5.56 -20.70 3.17
N VAL A 288 -5.77 -19.36 3.23
CA VAL A 288 -4.68 -18.40 3.40
C VAL A 288 -4.34 -18.12 4.88
N ARG A 289 -4.94 -18.86 5.82
CA ARG A 289 -4.74 -18.76 7.27
C ARG A 289 -5.07 -17.39 7.85
N ASP A 290 -6.10 -16.75 7.33
CA ASP A 290 -6.67 -15.50 7.86
C ASP A 290 -7.89 -15.83 8.75
N GLU A 291 -7.61 -16.33 9.96
CA GLU A 291 -8.65 -16.77 10.90
C GLU A 291 -9.58 -15.63 11.32
N LYS A 292 -9.05 -14.42 11.50
CA LYS A 292 -9.84 -13.24 11.88
C LYS A 292 -10.96 -12.97 10.89
N ASN A 293 -10.63 -12.92 9.59
CA ASN A 293 -11.62 -12.65 8.55
C ASN A 293 -12.50 -13.86 8.27
N ALA A 294 -12.01 -15.11 8.45
CA ALA A 294 -12.85 -16.29 8.37
C ALA A 294 -13.97 -16.28 9.43
N VAL A 295 -13.64 -15.94 10.68
CA VAL A 295 -14.64 -15.79 11.77
C VAL A 295 -15.63 -14.66 11.46
N ARG A 296 -15.16 -13.54 10.92
CA ARG A 296 -16.03 -12.43 10.52
C ARG A 296 -17.05 -12.88 9.46
N VAL A 297 -16.61 -13.54 8.40
CA VAL A 297 -17.52 -14.05 7.34
C VAL A 297 -18.50 -15.08 7.87
N GLN A 298 -18.08 -15.94 8.78
CA GLN A 298 -18.98 -16.91 9.43
C GLN A 298 -20.10 -16.20 10.23
N LYS A 299 -19.74 -15.10 10.90
CA LYS A 299 -20.72 -14.28 11.62
C LYS A 299 -21.69 -13.59 10.65
N GLU A 300 -21.17 -13.00 9.56
CA GLU A 300 -21.98 -12.36 8.51
C GLU A 300 -22.97 -13.35 7.87
N LEU A 301 -22.56 -14.58 7.55
CA LEU A 301 -23.46 -15.64 7.06
C LEU A 301 -24.60 -15.94 8.03
N LYS A 302 -24.29 -15.99 9.33
CA LYS A 302 -25.30 -16.25 10.35
C LYS A 302 -26.25 -15.06 10.52
N ASP A 303 -25.72 -13.85 10.61
CA ASP A 303 -26.49 -12.63 10.89
C ASP A 303 -27.38 -12.24 9.67
N HIS A 304 -26.90 -12.40 8.45
CA HIS A 304 -27.58 -11.98 7.22
C HIS A 304 -28.49 -13.06 6.65
N LEU A 305 -28.06 -14.30 6.62
CA LEU A 305 -28.75 -15.39 5.92
C LEU A 305 -29.24 -16.51 6.85
N ASN A 306 -29.02 -16.39 8.15
CA ASN A 306 -29.32 -17.42 9.15
C ASN A 306 -28.70 -18.79 8.81
N LEU A 307 -27.50 -18.80 8.24
CA LEU A 307 -26.76 -19.99 7.84
C LEU A 307 -25.54 -20.21 8.73
N GLU A 308 -25.28 -21.50 9.04
CA GLU A 308 -24.07 -21.90 9.77
C GLU A 308 -23.17 -22.76 8.88
N ILE A 309 -21.87 -22.55 9.00
CA ILE A 309 -20.88 -23.41 8.35
C ILE A 309 -20.58 -24.55 9.30
N HIS A 310 -21.02 -25.74 8.93
CA HIS A 310 -20.66 -26.97 9.62
C HIS A 310 -19.30 -27.45 9.11
N VAL A 311 -18.26 -27.34 9.94
CA VAL A 311 -16.88 -27.81 9.64
C VAL A 311 -16.72 -29.22 10.18
#